data_e58fa3150631e4b7c591649f974bc587
#
_entry.id   e58fa3150631e4b7c591649f974bc587
#
_cell.length_a   1.000
_cell.length_b   1.000
_cell.length_c   1.000
_cell.angle_alpha   90.00
_cell.angle_beta   90.00
_cell.angle_gamma   90.00
#
_symmetry.space_group_name_H-M   'P 1'
#
loop_
_entity.id
_entity.type
_entity.pdbx_description
1 polymer ?
#
loop_
_entity_poly.entity_id
_entity_poly.type
_entity_poly.pdbx_seq_one_letter_code
_entity_poly.pdbx_strand_id
1 'polypeptide(L)'
;MPAKSKFVRKSERELVTTHTFDAPRELVWKAWTDPKLIPKWWGPSRYSTIVDKMDVRPGGRWRFVQRDAEGNEFGFHGEYREVVPPKRLVGTFEYEGMPGHVLVETATFEEIRGKTKLTQSSLFQNAEDLEGMLASGMEEGAAETMERFTELVTEMQKPGAPAKAADRELVIVRVFDAARARVWKAWTEPERLKRWWGPRTFTAPVAKIDLRVGGAFLYCMRQPDGKDIWGTGVYREIVPLKRIVYTDSFADEKGNVVPATYYGMSRDFPLEMQVTVTFEDQDGKTKLTLHHVGIPAGPDRDGANKGWNESLDKLAEMLAA
;
A
#
# COMPACT_ATOMS: atom_id res chain seq x y z
N MET A 1 -22.07 19.14 5.45
CA MET A 1 -22.98 18.12 4.93
C MET A 1 -22.20 17.31 3.91
N PRO A 2 -22.23 15.97 3.93
CA PRO A 2 -21.59 15.17 2.89
C PRO A 2 -22.19 15.52 1.53
N ALA A 3 -21.36 15.63 0.50
CA ALA A 3 -21.82 15.92 -0.85
C ALA A 3 -22.65 14.72 -1.35
N LYS A 4 -23.93 14.94 -1.64
CA LYS A 4 -24.78 13.88 -2.20
C LYS A 4 -24.24 13.44 -3.56
N SER A 5 -24.24 12.14 -3.81
CA SER A 5 -23.93 11.59 -5.14
C SER A 5 -24.91 12.16 -6.17
N LYS A 6 -24.37 12.62 -7.28
CA LYS A 6 -25.17 13.15 -8.38
C LYS A 6 -25.21 12.13 -9.50
N PHE A 7 -26.39 11.60 -9.80
CA PHE A 7 -26.63 10.68 -10.91
C PHE A 7 -27.04 11.48 -12.15
N VAL A 8 -26.43 11.19 -13.28
CA VAL A 8 -26.72 11.82 -14.57
C VAL A 8 -26.78 10.76 -15.66
N ARG A 9 -27.93 10.60 -16.28
CA ARG A 9 -28.07 9.79 -17.48
C ARG A 9 -27.43 10.52 -18.65
N LYS A 10 -26.35 9.99 -19.19
CA LYS A 10 -25.56 10.62 -20.25
C LYS A 10 -25.99 10.14 -21.64
N SER A 11 -26.53 8.93 -21.72
CA SER A 11 -27.13 8.36 -22.93
C SER A 11 -28.19 7.31 -22.57
N GLU A 12 -28.78 6.66 -23.58
CA GLU A 12 -29.75 5.59 -23.37
C GLU A 12 -29.20 4.40 -22.57
N ARG A 13 -27.88 4.22 -22.54
CA ARG A 13 -27.20 3.10 -21.86
C ARG A 13 -26.01 3.50 -20.99
N GLU A 14 -25.84 4.80 -20.72
CA GLU A 14 -24.74 5.30 -19.88
C GLU A 14 -25.25 6.11 -18.71
N LEU A 15 -24.91 5.70 -17.50
CA LEU A 15 -25.15 6.40 -16.26
C LEU A 15 -23.81 6.89 -15.70
N VAL A 16 -23.76 8.16 -15.32
CA VAL A 16 -22.58 8.77 -14.71
C VAL A 16 -22.92 9.25 -13.31
N THR A 17 -22.09 8.84 -12.34
CA THR A 17 -22.17 9.35 -10.99
C THR A 17 -20.94 10.16 -10.65
N THR A 18 -21.10 11.20 -9.82
CA THR A 18 -20.01 12.03 -9.37
C THR A 18 -20.09 12.23 -7.86
N HIS A 19 -18.98 12.01 -7.19
CA HIS A 19 -18.84 12.23 -5.76
C HIS A 19 -17.55 12.97 -5.46
N THR A 20 -17.54 13.83 -4.42
CA THR A 20 -16.32 14.54 -4.01
C THR A 20 -16.01 14.22 -2.56
N PHE A 21 -14.81 13.69 -2.36
CA PHE A 21 -14.27 13.35 -1.04
C PHE A 21 -13.32 14.44 -0.57
N ASP A 22 -13.44 14.84 0.67
CA ASP A 22 -12.50 15.76 1.33
C ASP A 22 -11.25 14.96 1.78
N ALA A 23 -10.56 14.37 0.81
CA ALA A 23 -9.43 13.50 1.01
C ALA A 23 -8.50 13.49 -0.21
N PRO A 24 -7.19 13.27 -0.03
CA PRO A 24 -6.25 13.11 -1.12
C PRO A 24 -6.57 11.89 -1.97
N ARG A 25 -6.27 11.99 -3.25
CA ARG A 25 -6.56 10.96 -4.26
C ARG A 25 -5.95 9.59 -3.93
N GLU A 26 -4.74 9.58 -3.42
CA GLU A 26 -4.03 8.35 -3.03
C GLU A 26 -4.77 7.59 -1.93
N LEU A 27 -5.38 8.30 -0.99
CA LEU A 27 -6.17 7.71 0.08
C LEU A 27 -7.48 7.11 -0.44
N VAL A 28 -8.17 7.86 -1.31
CA VAL A 28 -9.41 7.40 -1.95
C VAL A 28 -9.12 6.19 -2.85
N TRP A 29 -8.05 6.24 -3.63
CA TRP A 29 -7.59 5.11 -4.44
C TRP A 29 -7.30 3.87 -3.59
N LYS A 30 -6.57 4.04 -2.48
CA LYS A 30 -6.27 2.93 -1.56
C LYS A 30 -7.55 2.31 -1.00
N ALA A 31 -8.49 3.12 -0.54
CA ALA A 31 -9.77 2.63 -0.02
C ALA A 31 -10.56 1.85 -1.08
N TRP A 32 -10.41 2.22 -2.38
CA TRP A 32 -11.07 1.60 -3.52
C TRP A 32 -10.41 0.29 -3.98
N THR A 33 -9.10 0.13 -3.77
CA THR A 33 -8.32 -0.96 -4.37
C THR A 33 -7.69 -1.93 -3.36
N ASP A 34 -7.84 -1.68 -2.06
CA ASP A 34 -7.34 -2.58 -1.02
C ASP A 34 -8.42 -3.62 -0.65
N PRO A 35 -8.20 -4.94 -0.89
CA PRO A 35 -9.16 -5.97 -0.59
C PRO A 35 -9.57 -6.04 0.88
N LYS A 36 -8.74 -5.55 1.81
CA LYS A 36 -9.05 -5.50 3.25
C LYS A 36 -10.03 -4.36 3.59
N LEU A 37 -10.16 -3.37 2.71
CA LEU A 37 -11.04 -2.23 2.92
C LEU A 37 -12.40 -2.39 2.21
N ILE A 38 -12.47 -3.15 1.14
CA ILE A 38 -13.71 -3.42 0.39
C ILE A 38 -14.88 -3.85 1.30
N PRO A 39 -14.73 -4.81 2.23
CA PRO A 39 -15.84 -5.25 3.08
C PRO A 39 -16.43 -4.15 3.98
N LYS A 40 -15.70 -3.06 4.20
CA LYS A 40 -16.12 -1.97 5.08
C LYS A 40 -17.13 -1.03 4.43
N TRP A 41 -17.16 -0.95 3.08
CA TRP A 41 -17.96 0.05 2.38
C TRP A 41 -18.75 -0.48 1.18
N TRP A 42 -18.29 -1.57 0.55
CA TRP A 42 -18.90 -2.03 -0.70
C TRP A 42 -20.27 -2.66 -0.45
N GLY A 43 -21.29 -2.03 -1.06
CA GLY A 43 -22.70 -2.41 -0.91
C GLY A 43 -23.42 -1.77 0.29
N PRO A 44 -24.76 -1.85 0.30
CA PRO A 44 -25.62 -1.36 1.39
C PRO A 44 -25.34 -2.06 2.73
N SER A 45 -25.61 -1.38 3.84
CA SER A 45 -25.31 -1.85 5.21
C SER A 45 -26.06 -3.12 5.63
N ARG A 46 -27.20 -3.40 4.99
CA ARG A 46 -27.97 -4.64 5.21
C ARG A 46 -27.24 -5.90 4.73
N TYR A 47 -26.16 -5.75 3.96
CA TYR A 47 -25.32 -6.86 3.50
C TYR A 47 -23.93 -6.81 4.13
N SER A 48 -23.37 -7.97 4.43
CA SER A 48 -21.94 -8.14 4.66
C SER A 48 -21.26 -8.49 3.34
N THR A 49 -20.08 -7.95 3.09
CA THR A 49 -19.32 -8.21 1.86
C THR A 49 -18.09 -9.05 2.15
N ILE A 50 -17.90 -10.10 1.37
CA ILE A 50 -16.73 -10.99 1.38
C ILE A 50 -15.97 -10.77 0.08
N VAL A 51 -14.67 -10.54 0.15
CA VAL A 51 -13.78 -10.50 -1.00
C VAL A 51 -13.25 -11.92 -1.24
N ASP A 52 -13.79 -12.60 -2.24
CA ASP A 52 -13.32 -13.92 -2.66
C ASP A 52 -12.03 -13.79 -3.47
N LYS A 53 -11.99 -12.84 -4.39
CA LYS A 53 -10.83 -12.53 -5.24
C LYS A 53 -10.75 -11.04 -5.55
N MET A 54 -9.54 -10.49 -5.58
CA MET A 54 -9.28 -9.14 -6.07
C MET A 54 -7.82 -9.01 -6.54
N ASP A 55 -7.59 -9.02 -7.84
CA ASP A 55 -6.28 -8.90 -8.48
C ASP A 55 -6.24 -7.61 -9.31
N VAL A 56 -5.83 -6.50 -8.68
CA VAL A 56 -5.90 -5.14 -9.26
C VAL A 56 -4.75 -4.90 -10.24
N ARG A 57 -4.86 -5.48 -11.42
CA ARG A 57 -3.98 -5.27 -12.57
C ARG A 57 -4.75 -5.46 -13.88
N PRO A 58 -4.28 -4.95 -15.01
CA PRO A 58 -4.89 -5.27 -16.31
C PRO A 58 -4.97 -6.80 -16.53
N GLY A 59 -6.16 -7.30 -16.89
CA GLY A 59 -6.46 -8.72 -17.01
C GLY A 59 -6.68 -9.46 -15.68
N GLY A 60 -6.51 -8.79 -14.55
CA GLY A 60 -6.81 -9.36 -13.23
C GLY A 60 -8.31 -9.43 -12.98
N ARG A 61 -8.75 -10.42 -12.22
CA ARG A 61 -10.16 -10.66 -11.92
C ARG A 61 -10.49 -10.30 -10.49
N TRP A 62 -11.75 -9.92 -10.28
CA TRP A 62 -12.30 -9.72 -8.96
C TRP A 62 -13.63 -10.48 -8.81
N ARG A 63 -13.94 -10.88 -7.58
CA ARG A 63 -15.23 -11.47 -7.19
C ARG A 63 -15.54 -11.07 -5.75
N PHE A 64 -16.71 -10.47 -5.53
CA PHE A 64 -17.23 -10.13 -4.22
C PHE A 64 -18.55 -10.85 -3.99
N VAL A 65 -18.80 -11.29 -2.78
CA VAL A 65 -20.05 -11.94 -2.38
C VAL A 65 -20.69 -11.11 -1.27
N GLN A 66 -21.91 -10.67 -1.50
CA GLN A 66 -22.76 -10.07 -0.47
C GLN A 66 -23.59 -11.15 0.20
N ARG A 67 -23.74 -11.05 1.53
CA ARG A 67 -24.60 -11.95 2.31
C ARG A 67 -25.57 -11.09 3.11
N ASP A 68 -26.86 -11.41 3.05
CA ASP A 68 -27.91 -10.79 3.86
C ASP A 68 -28.00 -11.42 5.27
N ALA A 69 -28.93 -10.94 6.11
CA ALA A 69 -29.14 -11.43 7.46
C ALA A 69 -29.70 -12.88 7.50
N GLU A 70 -30.38 -13.29 6.46
CA GLU A 70 -30.94 -14.63 6.29
C GLU A 70 -29.90 -15.64 5.75
N GLY A 71 -28.71 -15.16 5.36
CA GLY A 71 -27.61 -15.98 4.86
C GLY A 71 -27.66 -16.22 3.34
N ASN A 72 -28.54 -15.55 2.59
CA ASN A 72 -28.54 -15.62 1.15
C ASN A 72 -27.31 -14.91 0.58
N GLU A 73 -26.72 -15.48 -0.47
CA GLU A 73 -25.50 -14.96 -1.10
C GLU A 73 -25.80 -14.39 -2.48
N PHE A 74 -25.19 -13.25 -2.76
CA PHE A 74 -25.28 -12.54 -4.03
C PHE A 74 -23.86 -12.31 -4.54
N GLY A 75 -23.47 -13.02 -5.59
CA GLY A 75 -22.14 -12.94 -6.19
C GLY A 75 -22.06 -11.87 -7.27
N PHE A 76 -20.95 -11.14 -7.27
CA PHE A 76 -20.62 -10.14 -8.28
C PHE A 76 -19.18 -10.36 -8.71
N HIS A 77 -18.91 -10.23 -10.00
CA HIS A 77 -17.55 -10.42 -10.51
C HIS A 77 -17.23 -9.55 -11.72
N GLY A 78 -15.96 -9.52 -12.07
CA GLY A 78 -15.49 -8.82 -13.25
C GLY A 78 -13.99 -8.98 -13.49
N GLU A 79 -13.52 -8.26 -14.50
CA GLU A 79 -12.12 -8.21 -14.90
C GLU A 79 -11.68 -6.76 -15.06
N TYR A 80 -10.52 -6.43 -14.52
CA TYR A 80 -9.89 -5.12 -14.73
C TYR A 80 -9.30 -5.04 -16.14
N ARG A 81 -9.75 -4.10 -16.94
CA ARG A 81 -9.25 -3.84 -18.30
C ARG A 81 -8.11 -2.83 -18.32
N GLU A 82 -8.22 -1.80 -17.47
CA GLU A 82 -7.24 -0.73 -17.33
C GLU A 82 -7.03 -0.39 -15.86
N VAL A 83 -5.78 -0.26 -15.44
CA VAL A 83 -5.40 0.15 -14.08
C VAL A 83 -4.30 1.18 -14.17
N VAL A 84 -4.60 2.45 -13.88
CA VAL A 84 -3.66 3.58 -13.88
C VAL A 84 -3.68 4.23 -12.49
N PRO A 85 -2.88 3.74 -11.55
CA PRO A 85 -2.82 4.29 -10.20
C PRO A 85 -2.28 5.73 -10.18
N PRO A 86 -2.78 6.59 -9.32
CA PRO A 86 -4.05 6.54 -8.59
C PRO A 86 -5.19 7.26 -9.33
N LYS A 87 -5.23 7.19 -10.67
CA LYS A 87 -6.04 8.08 -11.52
C LYS A 87 -7.27 7.41 -12.13
N ARG A 88 -7.15 6.16 -12.55
CA ARG A 88 -8.19 5.54 -13.38
C ARG A 88 -8.23 4.01 -13.23
N LEU A 89 -9.43 3.48 -13.16
CA LEU A 89 -9.73 2.05 -13.18
C LEU A 89 -10.85 1.82 -14.19
N VAL A 90 -10.68 0.85 -15.07
CA VAL A 90 -11.73 0.38 -15.98
C VAL A 90 -11.87 -1.12 -15.80
N GLY A 91 -13.08 -1.60 -15.64
CA GLY A 91 -13.34 -3.02 -15.50
C GLY A 91 -14.75 -3.39 -15.95
N THR A 92 -15.02 -4.68 -15.99
CA THR A 92 -16.38 -5.20 -16.17
C THR A 92 -17.03 -5.45 -14.82
N PHE A 93 -18.35 -5.45 -14.81
CA PHE A 93 -19.17 -5.80 -13.67
C PHE A 93 -20.33 -6.68 -14.15
N GLU A 94 -20.55 -7.79 -13.47
CA GLU A 94 -21.64 -8.72 -13.72
C GLU A 94 -22.20 -9.23 -12.39
N TYR A 95 -23.53 -9.28 -12.28
CA TYR A 95 -24.21 -9.93 -11.17
C TYR A 95 -24.46 -11.41 -11.53
N GLU A 96 -23.97 -12.34 -10.69
CA GLU A 96 -24.08 -13.79 -10.95
C GLU A 96 -25.53 -14.31 -11.01
N GLY A 97 -26.47 -13.61 -10.40
CA GLY A 97 -27.91 -13.92 -10.46
C GLY A 97 -28.56 -13.56 -11.80
N MET A 98 -27.88 -12.78 -12.65
CA MET A 98 -28.34 -12.39 -13.99
C MET A 98 -27.19 -12.52 -14.99
N PRO A 99 -26.75 -13.71 -15.33
CA PRO A 99 -25.59 -13.93 -16.19
C PRO A 99 -25.82 -13.40 -17.61
N GLY A 100 -24.79 -12.83 -18.21
CA GLY A 100 -24.83 -12.25 -19.55
C GLY A 100 -25.12 -10.74 -19.58
N HIS A 101 -25.50 -10.13 -18.46
CA HIS A 101 -25.74 -8.70 -18.34
C HIS A 101 -24.48 -7.96 -17.82
N VAL A 102 -23.44 -7.91 -18.65
CA VAL A 102 -22.15 -7.33 -18.31
C VAL A 102 -22.14 -5.84 -18.63
N LEU A 103 -21.81 -5.00 -17.66
CA LEU A 103 -21.56 -3.58 -17.91
C LEU A 103 -20.07 -3.27 -17.78
N VAL A 104 -19.65 -2.13 -18.34
CA VAL A 104 -18.29 -1.61 -18.20
C VAL A 104 -18.30 -0.43 -17.26
N GLU A 105 -17.55 -0.54 -16.17
CA GLU A 105 -17.37 0.53 -15.22
C GLU A 105 -16.04 1.26 -15.44
N THR A 106 -16.10 2.56 -15.43
CA THR A 106 -14.93 3.43 -15.42
C THR A 106 -14.97 4.30 -14.18
N ALA A 107 -13.96 4.18 -13.31
CA ALA A 107 -13.76 5.06 -12.18
C ALA A 107 -12.57 5.99 -12.45
N THR A 108 -12.79 7.30 -12.41
CA THR A 108 -11.74 8.32 -12.60
C THR A 108 -11.61 9.16 -11.33
N PHE A 109 -10.38 9.29 -10.83
CA PHE A 109 -10.05 9.99 -9.60
C PHE A 109 -9.26 11.25 -9.93
N GLU A 110 -9.88 12.42 -9.81
CA GLU A 110 -9.28 13.73 -10.08
C GLU A 110 -8.98 14.43 -8.77
N GLU A 111 -7.76 14.94 -8.62
CA GLU A 111 -7.39 15.76 -7.47
C GLU A 111 -7.75 17.23 -7.74
N ILE A 112 -8.56 17.82 -6.87
CA ILE A 112 -8.99 19.20 -6.97
C ILE A 112 -8.77 19.89 -5.62
N ARG A 113 -7.71 20.70 -5.50
CA ARG A 113 -7.39 21.47 -4.28
C ARG A 113 -7.35 20.62 -3.00
N GLY A 114 -6.66 19.48 -3.07
CA GLY A 114 -6.51 18.56 -1.94
C GLY A 114 -7.71 17.65 -1.66
N LYS A 115 -8.76 17.75 -2.48
CA LYS A 115 -9.94 16.86 -2.47
C LYS A 115 -9.90 15.94 -3.67
N THR A 116 -10.64 14.86 -3.60
CA THR A 116 -10.77 13.91 -4.71
C THR A 116 -12.17 13.94 -5.28
N LYS A 117 -12.30 14.26 -6.56
CA LYS A 117 -13.52 14.06 -7.32
C LYS A 117 -13.46 12.68 -7.99
N LEU A 118 -14.35 11.79 -7.60
CA LEU A 118 -14.59 10.51 -8.24
C LEU A 118 -15.71 10.69 -9.27
N THR A 119 -15.43 10.29 -10.51
CA THR A 119 -16.44 10.16 -11.57
C THR A 119 -16.50 8.67 -11.96
N GLN A 120 -17.67 8.07 -11.79
CA GLN A 120 -17.94 6.71 -12.24
C GLN A 120 -18.87 6.78 -13.47
N SER A 121 -18.51 6.05 -14.52
CA SER A 121 -19.36 5.84 -15.69
C SER A 121 -19.65 4.36 -15.82
N SER A 122 -20.93 4.00 -15.78
CA SER A 122 -21.44 2.65 -15.99
C SER A 122 -22.06 2.59 -17.37
N LEU A 123 -21.40 1.86 -18.28
CA LEU A 123 -21.86 1.65 -19.65
C LEU A 123 -22.49 0.27 -19.77
N PHE A 124 -23.80 0.23 -19.91
CA PHE A 124 -24.61 -0.96 -20.08
C PHE A 124 -24.56 -1.49 -21.52
N GLN A 125 -24.89 -2.78 -21.72
CA GLN A 125 -24.92 -3.38 -23.06
C GLN A 125 -26.02 -2.77 -23.94
N ASN A 126 -27.18 -2.49 -23.34
CA ASN A 126 -28.36 -1.94 -24.00
C ASN A 126 -29.15 -1.02 -23.05
N ALA A 127 -30.20 -0.38 -23.55
CA ALA A 127 -31.04 0.53 -22.76
C ALA A 127 -31.91 -0.24 -21.74
N GLU A 128 -32.32 -1.45 -22.06
CA GLU A 128 -33.18 -2.28 -21.20
C GLU A 128 -32.47 -2.68 -19.93
N ASP A 129 -31.16 -2.99 -19.99
CA ASP A 129 -30.34 -3.29 -18.83
C ASP A 129 -30.23 -2.07 -17.90
N LEU A 130 -30.07 -0.87 -18.45
CA LEU A 130 -30.04 0.35 -17.65
C LEU A 130 -31.39 0.61 -16.98
N GLU A 131 -32.50 0.49 -17.71
CA GLU A 131 -33.87 0.69 -17.16
C GLU A 131 -34.17 -0.34 -16.06
N GLY A 132 -33.80 -1.62 -16.29
CA GLY A 132 -33.97 -2.68 -15.28
C GLY A 132 -33.16 -2.40 -14.01
N MET A 133 -31.94 -1.93 -14.17
CA MET A 133 -31.07 -1.55 -13.04
C MET A 133 -31.65 -0.35 -12.26
N LEU A 134 -32.13 0.68 -12.94
CA LEU A 134 -32.78 1.84 -12.30
C LEU A 134 -34.07 1.41 -11.57
N ALA A 135 -34.89 0.57 -12.18
CA ALA A 135 -36.11 0.04 -11.58
C ALA A 135 -35.85 -0.84 -10.33
N SER A 136 -34.67 -1.44 -10.19
CA SER A 136 -34.30 -2.24 -9.03
C SER A 136 -33.97 -1.43 -7.76
N GLY A 137 -33.97 -0.10 -7.82
CA GLY A 137 -33.60 0.77 -6.71
C GLY A 137 -32.08 0.91 -6.53
N MET A 138 -31.29 0.66 -7.58
CA MET A 138 -29.82 0.74 -7.53
C MET A 138 -29.29 2.11 -7.05
N GLU A 139 -30.02 3.21 -7.37
CA GLU A 139 -29.57 4.56 -6.99
C GLU A 139 -29.50 4.74 -5.47
N GLU A 140 -30.47 4.20 -4.72
CA GLU A 140 -30.47 4.23 -3.26
C GLU A 140 -29.30 3.38 -2.70
N GLY A 141 -29.12 2.16 -3.22
CA GLY A 141 -28.03 1.29 -2.80
C GLY A 141 -26.65 1.87 -3.12
N ALA A 142 -26.49 2.50 -4.28
CA ALA A 142 -25.26 3.17 -4.67
C ALA A 142 -24.99 4.43 -3.82
N ALA A 143 -26.03 5.20 -3.48
CA ALA A 143 -25.91 6.35 -2.60
C ALA A 143 -25.44 5.93 -1.20
N GLU A 144 -26.08 4.93 -0.60
CA GLU A 144 -25.67 4.35 0.70
C GLU A 144 -24.23 3.82 0.66
N THR A 145 -23.87 3.13 -0.40
CA THR A 145 -22.50 2.63 -0.61
C THR A 145 -21.49 3.77 -0.61
N MET A 146 -21.80 4.89 -1.27
CA MET A 146 -20.92 6.06 -1.30
C MET A 146 -20.88 6.81 0.05
N GLU A 147 -21.96 6.80 0.83
CA GLU A 147 -21.97 7.33 2.19
C GLU A 147 -21.01 6.51 3.08
N ARG A 148 -21.11 5.18 3.08
CA ARG A 148 -20.21 4.28 3.80
C ARG A 148 -18.75 4.44 3.35
N PHE A 149 -18.53 4.60 2.06
CA PHE A 149 -17.20 4.88 1.53
C PHE A 149 -16.65 6.21 2.02
N THR A 150 -17.49 7.25 2.07
CA THR A 150 -17.12 8.58 2.61
C THR A 150 -16.78 8.50 4.09
N GLU A 151 -17.56 7.75 4.88
CA GLU A 151 -17.27 7.50 6.30
C GLU A 151 -15.93 6.79 6.49
N LEU A 152 -15.67 5.73 5.73
CA LEU A 152 -14.40 5.03 5.76
C LEU A 152 -13.23 5.96 5.43
N VAL A 153 -13.33 6.70 4.33
CA VAL A 153 -12.28 7.64 3.91
C VAL A 153 -12.06 8.73 4.96
N THR A 154 -13.13 9.23 5.59
CA THR A 154 -13.07 10.21 6.69
C THR A 154 -12.41 9.60 7.94
N GLU A 155 -12.77 8.35 8.28
CA GLU A 155 -12.15 7.63 9.38
C GLU A 155 -10.66 7.42 9.15
N MET A 156 -10.28 7.07 7.94
CA MET A 156 -8.86 6.90 7.53
C MET A 156 -8.05 8.19 7.61
N GLN A 157 -8.67 9.36 7.71
CA GLN A 157 -8.01 10.66 7.88
C GLN A 157 -7.86 11.09 9.34
N LYS A 158 -8.57 10.44 10.30
CA LYS A 158 -8.49 10.82 11.71
C LYS A 158 -7.10 10.53 12.27
N PRO A 159 -6.58 11.35 13.19
CA PRO A 159 -5.37 11.04 13.94
C PRO A 159 -5.56 9.70 14.68
N GLY A 160 -4.76 8.67 14.34
CA GLY A 160 -4.92 7.30 14.84
C GLY A 160 -5.62 6.33 13.87
N ALA A 161 -6.25 6.82 12.78
CA ALA A 161 -6.55 5.96 11.63
C ALA A 161 -5.24 5.44 11.00
N PRO A 162 -5.21 4.24 10.36
CA PRO A 162 -3.99 3.78 9.72
C PRO A 162 -3.50 4.87 8.75
N ALA A 163 -2.42 5.56 9.15
CA ALA A 163 -1.87 6.73 8.47
C ALA A 163 -1.68 6.42 6.98
N LYS A 164 -1.88 7.43 6.13
CA LYS A 164 -1.61 7.40 4.68
C LYS A 164 -0.32 6.64 4.42
N ALA A 165 -0.28 5.82 3.37
CA ALA A 165 0.98 5.19 2.94
C ALA A 165 2.09 6.27 2.81
N ALA A 166 1.77 7.44 2.25
CA ALA A 166 2.70 8.58 2.16
C ALA A 166 3.13 9.17 3.53
N ASP A 167 2.26 9.12 4.55
CA ASP A 167 2.62 9.58 5.91
C ASP A 167 3.43 8.52 6.68
N ARG A 168 3.56 7.31 6.14
CA ARG A 168 4.37 6.21 6.69
C ARG A 168 5.59 5.89 5.82
N GLU A 169 5.96 6.80 4.95
CA GLU A 169 7.10 6.64 4.05
C GLU A 169 8.27 7.52 4.50
N LEU A 170 9.44 6.92 4.49
CA LEU A 170 10.71 7.62 4.65
C LEU A 170 11.51 7.39 3.38
N VAL A 171 11.88 8.48 2.70
CA VAL A 171 12.73 8.44 1.52
C VAL A 171 14.04 9.17 1.83
N ILE A 172 15.17 8.49 1.64
CA ILE A 172 16.50 9.05 1.80
C ILE A 172 17.28 8.85 0.51
N VAL A 173 17.87 9.90 0.00
CA VAL A 173 18.75 9.87 -1.17
C VAL A 173 20.15 10.24 -0.77
N ARG A 174 21.16 9.42 -1.14
CA ARG A 174 22.57 9.63 -0.88
C ARG A 174 23.41 9.37 -2.12
N VAL A 175 24.45 10.16 -2.32
CA VAL A 175 25.46 9.88 -3.35
C VAL A 175 26.75 9.49 -2.64
N PHE A 176 27.21 8.26 -2.94
CA PHE A 176 28.46 7.74 -2.42
C PHE A 176 29.57 7.87 -3.46
N ASP A 177 30.72 8.36 -3.06
CA ASP A 177 31.93 8.42 -3.90
C ASP A 177 32.58 7.04 -3.99
N ALA A 178 31.85 6.11 -4.55
CA ALA A 178 32.23 4.71 -4.70
C ALA A 178 31.44 4.07 -5.84
N ALA A 179 32.10 3.17 -6.57
CA ALA A 179 31.47 2.39 -7.63
C ALA A 179 30.31 1.54 -7.09
N ARG A 180 29.24 1.42 -7.88
CA ARG A 180 28.00 0.72 -7.53
C ARG A 180 28.22 -0.68 -6.98
N ALA A 181 29.21 -1.42 -7.52
CA ALA A 181 29.54 -2.76 -7.04
C ALA A 181 30.09 -2.76 -5.59
N ARG A 182 30.82 -1.71 -5.17
CA ARG A 182 31.29 -1.59 -3.78
C ARG A 182 30.13 -1.30 -2.83
N VAL A 183 29.23 -0.40 -3.19
CA VAL A 183 28.05 -0.08 -2.38
C VAL A 183 27.12 -1.26 -2.29
N TRP A 184 26.90 -2.00 -3.38
CA TRP A 184 26.11 -3.23 -3.41
C TRP A 184 26.68 -4.28 -2.44
N LYS A 185 27.99 -4.55 -2.49
CA LYS A 185 28.65 -5.49 -1.58
C LYS A 185 28.50 -5.09 -0.12
N ALA A 186 28.52 -3.78 0.18
CA ALA A 186 28.33 -3.30 1.54
C ALA A 186 26.93 -3.67 2.09
N TRP A 187 25.91 -3.73 1.24
CA TRP A 187 24.54 -4.10 1.59
C TRP A 187 24.28 -5.61 1.60
N THR A 188 25.07 -6.40 0.88
CA THR A 188 24.77 -7.82 0.61
C THR A 188 25.73 -8.80 1.26
N GLU A 189 26.92 -8.34 1.68
CA GLU A 189 27.91 -9.19 2.37
C GLU A 189 27.80 -8.96 3.90
N PRO A 190 27.52 -10.03 4.69
CA PRO A 190 27.28 -9.91 6.13
C PRO A 190 28.39 -9.17 6.89
N GLU A 191 29.66 -9.50 6.60
CA GLU A 191 30.80 -8.88 7.29
C GLU A 191 30.99 -7.41 6.95
N ARG A 192 30.53 -6.98 5.76
CA ARG A 192 30.52 -5.57 5.41
C ARG A 192 29.36 -4.85 6.05
N LEU A 193 28.17 -5.48 6.07
CA LEU A 193 26.98 -4.92 6.70
C LEU A 193 27.24 -4.61 8.18
N LYS A 194 27.86 -5.49 8.93
CA LYS A 194 28.17 -5.30 10.35
C LYS A 194 29.02 -4.04 10.64
N ARG A 195 29.77 -3.53 9.67
CA ARG A 195 30.64 -2.36 9.86
C ARG A 195 29.90 -1.03 9.88
N TRP A 196 28.70 -0.96 9.29
CA TRP A 196 28.00 0.30 9.14
C TRP A 196 26.52 0.26 9.60
N TRP A 197 25.94 -0.93 9.77
CA TRP A 197 24.53 -1.06 10.14
C TRP A 197 24.23 -0.50 11.52
N GLY A 198 23.11 0.25 11.63
CA GLY A 198 22.64 0.89 12.87
C GLY A 198 23.20 2.29 13.11
N PRO A 199 22.54 3.06 13.98
CA PRO A 199 22.95 4.42 14.35
C PRO A 199 24.41 4.53 14.77
N ARG A 200 24.97 5.74 14.77
CA ARG A 200 26.41 5.97 14.98
C ARG A 200 26.98 5.35 16.25
N THR A 201 26.23 5.40 17.33
CA THR A 201 26.65 4.85 18.63
C THR A 201 26.39 3.34 18.78
N PHE A 202 25.70 2.73 17.81
CA PHE A 202 25.37 1.31 17.85
C PHE A 202 26.42 0.48 17.10
N THR A 203 26.59 -0.76 17.55
CA THR A 203 27.34 -1.79 16.84
C THR A 203 26.40 -2.82 16.24
N ALA A 204 26.85 -3.55 15.23
CA ALA A 204 26.07 -4.63 14.64
C ALA A 204 26.84 -5.97 14.80
N PRO A 205 26.74 -6.65 15.96
CA PRO A 205 27.49 -7.88 16.22
C PRO A 205 27.04 -9.08 15.37
N VAL A 206 25.79 -9.07 14.89
CA VAL A 206 25.25 -10.18 14.11
C VAL A 206 24.63 -9.63 12.82
N ALA A 207 24.99 -10.27 11.71
CA ALA A 207 24.30 -10.15 10.42
C ALA A 207 24.32 -11.52 9.74
N LYS A 208 23.14 -12.05 9.44
CA LYS A 208 22.95 -13.29 8.65
C LYS A 208 22.11 -12.93 7.43
N ILE A 209 22.55 -13.30 6.24
CA ILE A 209 21.91 -12.93 4.98
C ILE A 209 21.81 -14.17 4.09
N ASP A 210 20.60 -14.54 3.72
CA ASP A 210 20.34 -15.50 2.64
C ASP A 210 19.88 -14.69 1.40
N LEU A 211 20.84 -14.22 0.59
CA LEU A 211 20.60 -13.28 -0.51
C LEU A 211 19.99 -13.98 -1.72
N ARG A 212 18.72 -14.34 -1.61
CA ARG A 212 17.87 -14.84 -2.70
C ARG A 212 16.44 -14.38 -2.48
N VAL A 213 15.65 -14.31 -3.54
CA VAL A 213 14.21 -14.04 -3.39
C VAL A 213 13.59 -15.15 -2.54
N GLY A 214 12.82 -14.75 -1.50
CA GLY A 214 12.31 -15.65 -0.47
C GLY A 214 13.32 -16.02 0.63
N GLY A 215 14.61 -15.67 0.49
CA GLY A 215 15.61 -15.84 1.55
C GLY A 215 15.42 -14.83 2.68
N ALA A 216 15.77 -15.23 3.91
CA ALA A 216 15.63 -14.40 5.09
C ALA A 216 16.97 -13.75 5.49
N PHE A 217 16.86 -12.65 6.23
CA PHE A 217 17.99 -12.06 6.94
C PHE A 217 17.67 -11.90 8.42
N LEU A 218 18.72 -11.81 9.24
CA LEU A 218 18.64 -11.50 10.66
C LEU A 218 19.82 -10.61 11.03
N TYR A 219 19.55 -9.47 11.65
CA TYR A 219 20.59 -8.59 12.18
C TYR A 219 20.33 -8.23 13.64
N CYS A 220 21.41 -7.90 14.35
CA CYS A 220 21.35 -7.33 15.68
C CYS A 220 22.01 -5.96 15.67
N MET A 221 21.36 -4.96 16.26
CA MET A 221 21.93 -3.66 16.59
C MET A 221 22.08 -3.59 18.10
N ARG A 222 23.30 -3.40 18.58
CA ARG A 222 23.62 -3.28 20.02
C ARG A 222 23.78 -1.82 20.41
N GLN A 223 23.01 -1.40 21.38
CA GLN A 223 23.09 -0.07 21.99
C GLN A 223 24.32 0.09 22.87
N PRO A 224 24.75 1.32 23.19
CA PRO A 224 25.88 1.57 24.11
C PRO A 224 25.67 1.01 25.51
N ASP A 225 24.43 0.87 25.96
CA ASP A 225 24.06 0.27 27.25
C ASP A 225 24.04 -1.28 27.22
N GLY A 226 24.38 -1.87 26.08
CA GLY A 226 24.44 -3.33 25.89
C GLY A 226 23.13 -3.96 25.46
N LYS A 227 22.04 -3.20 25.33
CA LYS A 227 20.76 -3.76 24.85
C LYS A 227 20.81 -4.06 23.37
N ASP A 228 20.29 -5.23 23.03
CA ASP A 228 20.20 -5.71 21.65
C ASP A 228 18.81 -5.44 21.06
N ILE A 229 18.77 -4.90 19.84
CA ILE A 229 17.59 -4.76 19.02
C ILE A 229 17.77 -5.62 17.80
N TRP A 230 16.90 -6.62 17.63
CA TRP A 230 16.95 -7.55 16.52
C TRP A 230 15.94 -7.17 15.45
N GLY A 231 16.34 -7.35 14.20
CA GLY A 231 15.46 -7.19 13.05
C GLY A 231 15.63 -8.34 12.06
N THR A 232 14.54 -8.67 11.39
CA THR A 232 14.45 -9.73 10.40
C THR A 232 13.58 -9.34 9.23
N GLY A 233 13.71 -10.06 8.13
CA GLY A 233 12.83 -9.89 6.97
C GLY A 233 13.13 -10.89 5.88
N VAL A 234 12.41 -10.76 4.77
CA VAL A 234 12.49 -11.65 3.62
C VAL A 234 12.70 -10.82 2.36
N TYR A 235 13.65 -11.21 1.54
CA TYR A 235 13.88 -10.59 0.23
C TYR A 235 12.73 -10.88 -0.73
N ARG A 236 12.11 -9.82 -1.25
CA ARG A 236 10.98 -9.88 -2.21
C ARG A 236 11.44 -9.71 -3.66
N GLU A 237 12.48 -8.90 -3.86
CA GLU A 237 13.06 -8.64 -5.17
C GLU A 237 14.57 -8.41 -5.03
N ILE A 238 15.36 -8.99 -5.91
CA ILE A 238 16.80 -8.76 -6.02
C ILE A 238 17.14 -8.61 -7.50
N VAL A 239 17.51 -7.39 -7.89
CA VAL A 239 18.08 -7.09 -9.21
C VAL A 239 19.53 -6.69 -8.98
N PRO A 240 20.50 -7.56 -9.27
CA PRO A 240 21.90 -7.34 -8.94
C PRO A 240 22.42 -5.97 -9.38
N LEU A 241 23.09 -5.29 -8.47
CA LEU A 241 23.63 -3.93 -8.63
C LEU A 241 22.59 -2.81 -8.87
N LYS A 242 21.30 -3.13 -8.91
CA LYS A 242 20.25 -2.14 -9.23
C LYS A 242 19.23 -1.95 -8.13
N ARG A 243 18.72 -3.03 -7.55
CA ARG A 243 17.59 -2.92 -6.62
C ARG A 243 17.50 -4.11 -5.68
N ILE A 244 17.13 -3.83 -4.43
CA ILE A 244 16.74 -4.82 -3.42
C ILE A 244 15.41 -4.35 -2.82
N VAL A 245 14.45 -5.27 -2.71
CA VAL A 245 13.21 -5.07 -1.95
C VAL A 245 13.11 -6.16 -0.91
N TYR A 246 12.87 -5.77 0.34
CA TYR A 246 12.72 -6.72 1.43
C TYR A 246 11.68 -6.23 2.46
N THR A 247 11.10 -7.17 3.19
CA THR A 247 10.29 -6.85 4.37
C THR A 247 11.21 -6.56 5.55
N ASP A 248 10.79 -5.68 6.47
CA ASP A 248 11.53 -5.32 7.67
C ASP A 248 10.61 -5.43 8.90
N SER A 249 11.04 -6.19 9.89
CA SER A 249 10.28 -6.48 11.09
C SER A 249 11.18 -6.49 12.31
N PHE A 250 10.69 -6.04 13.46
CA PHE A 250 11.36 -6.31 14.72
C PHE A 250 11.32 -7.82 15.02
N ALA A 251 12.39 -8.34 15.60
CA ALA A 251 12.51 -9.77 15.89
C ALA A 251 13.08 -10.00 17.29
N ASP A 252 12.97 -11.25 17.77
CA ASP A 252 13.78 -11.74 18.86
C ASP A 252 15.14 -12.27 18.35
N GLU A 253 16.00 -12.71 19.25
CA GLU A 253 17.34 -13.26 18.91
C GLU A 253 17.28 -14.53 18.04
N LYS A 254 16.13 -15.22 18.00
CA LYS A 254 15.89 -16.41 17.19
C LYS A 254 15.36 -16.11 15.81
N GLY A 255 14.99 -14.81 15.56
CA GLY A 255 14.42 -14.35 14.29
C GLY A 255 12.89 -14.45 14.23
N ASN A 256 12.20 -14.73 15.35
CA ASN A 256 10.75 -14.65 15.40
C ASN A 256 10.31 -13.19 15.38
N VAL A 257 9.35 -12.85 14.54
CA VAL A 257 8.79 -11.50 14.47
C VAL A 257 8.09 -11.15 15.79
N VAL A 258 8.41 -9.99 16.36
CA VAL A 258 7.81 -9.44 17.58
C VAL A 258 7.26 -8.04 17.29
N PRO A 259 6.24 -7.56 18.03
CA PRO A 259 5.77 -6.20 17.89
C PRO A 259 6.83 -5.19 18.37
N ALA A 260 6.83 -3.97 17.84
CA ALA A 260 7.76 -2.90 18.23
C ALA A 260 7.73 -2.59 19.74
N THR A 261 6.58 -2.83 20.39
CA THR A 261 6.41 -2.69 21.83
C THR A 261 7.29 -3.64 22.67
N TYR A 262 7.80 -4.72 22.07
CA TYR A 262 8.78 -5.62 22.69
C TYR A 262 10.08 -4.85 23.05
N TYR A 263 10.40 -3.83 22.29
CA TYR A 263 11.54 -2.92 22.49
C TYR A 263 11.12 -1.58 23.11
N GLY A 264 9.89 -1.45 23.60
CA GLY A 264 9.37 -0.21 24.21
C GLY A 264 9.04 0.89 23.19
N MET A 265 8.95 0.55 21.90
CA MET A 265 8.57 1.48 20.85
C MET A 265 7.05 1.59 20.70
N SER A 266 6.58 2.53 19.86
CA SER A 266 5.16 2.74 19.62
C SER A 266 4.46 1.48 19.10
N ARG A 267 3.21 1.29 19.56
CA ARG A 267 2.29 0.26 19.04
C ARG A 267 1.81 0.53 17.61
N ASP A 268 2.09 1.74 17.10
CA ASP A 268 1.66 2.15 15.76
C ASP A 268 2.55 1.58 14.64
N PHE A 269 3.70 0.99 14.99
CA PHE A 269 4.49 0.21 14.03
C PHE A 269 3.72 -1.03 13.59
N PRO A 270 3.62 -1.29 12.27
CA PRO A 270 3.12 -2.58 11.80
C PRO A 270 4.09 -3.70 12.15
N LEU A 271 3.63 -4.94 12.18
CA LEU A 271 4.51 -6.10 12.37
C LEU A 271 5.48 -6.30 11.20
N GLU A 272 5.11 -5.85 10.00
CA GLU A 272 5.93 -5.92 8.81
C GLU A 272 5.94 -4.57 8.09
N MET A 273 7.11 -4.04 7.83
CA MET A 273 7.40 -2.88 6.99
C MET A 273 8.04 -3.33 5.68
N GLN A 274 8.26 -2.42 4.74
CA GLN A 274 8.97 -2.73 3.50
C GLN A 274 10.07 -1.71 3.25
N VAL A 275 11.24 -2.22 2.89
CA VAL A 275 12.36 -1.40 2.44
C VAL A 275 12.67 -1.69 0.98
N THR A 276 12.81 -0.63 0.20
CA THR A 276 13.32 -0.68 -1.17
C THR A 276 14.62 0.13 -1.23
N VAL A 277 15.68 -0.48 -1.74
CA VAL A 277 16.95 0.21 -1.98
C VAL A 277 17.28 0.12 -3.46
N THR A 278 17.48 1.28 -4.11
CA THR A 278 17.91 1.36 -5.50
C THR A 278 19.33 1.92 -5.59
N PHE A 279 20.09 1.40 -6.55
CA PHE A 279 21.49 1.75 -6.78
C PHE A 279 21.63 2.21 -8.24
N GLU A 280 21.85 3.49 -8.45
CA GLU A 280 22.03 4.11 -9.77
C GLU A 280 23.48 4.53 -9.96
N ASP A 281 24.04 4.27 -11.13
CA ASP A 281 25.36 4.81 -11.48
C ASP A 281 25.23 6.29 -11.81
N GLN A 282 26.11 7.09 -11.24
CA GLN A 282 26.19 8.51 -11.48
C GLN A 282 27.67 8.91 -11.64
N ASP A 283 28.17 8.79 -12.86
CA ASP A 283 29.53 9.16 -13.23
C ASP A 283 30.62 8.49 -12.36
N GLY A 284 30.49 7.16 -12.19
CA GLY A 284 31.40 6.35 -11.36
C GLY A 284 31.11 6.41 -9.85
N LYS A 285 30.21 7.26 -9.42
CA LYS A 285 29.63 7.30 -8.07
C LYS A 285 28.33 6.51 -8.00
N THR A 286 27.82 6.30 -6.81
CA THR A 286 26.54 5.61 -6.63
C THR A 286 25.51 6.52 -5.99
N LYS A 287 24.44 6.83 -6.71
CA LYS A 287 23.23 7.37 -6.11
C LYS A 287 22.41 6.24 -5.54
N LEU A 288 22.21 6.23 -4.23
CA LEU A 288 21.38 5.31 -3.51
C LEU A 288 20.09 6.01 -3.10
N THR A 289 18.95 5.38 -3.40
CA THR A 289 17.65 5.80 -2.87
C THR A 289 17.11 4.68 -1.97
N LEU A 290 16.90 5.01 -0.71
CA LEU A 290 16.25 4.14 0.28
C LEU A 290 14.82 4.63 0.46
N HIS A 291 13.86 3.73 0.30
CA HIS A 291 12.45 3.96 0.53
C HIS A 291 11.95 2.96 1.58
N HIS A 292 11.59 3.42 2.76
CA HIS A 292 11.11 2.62 3.88
C HIS A 292 9.65 2.95 4.14
N VAL A 293 8.76 1.98 3.93
CA VAL A 293 7.31 2.10 4.05
C VAL A 293 6.84 1.38 5.30
N GLY A 294 5.95 2.01 6.06
CA GLY A 294 5.34 1.45 7.27
C GLY A 294 5.76 2.16 8.56
N ILE A 295 6.74 3.05 8.54
CA ILE A 295 7.18 3.80 9.71
C ILE A 295 6.07 4.78 10.14
N PRO A 296 5.64 4.79 11.41
CA PRO A 296 4.67 5.76 11.90
C PRO A 296 5.15 7.21 11.73
N ALA A 297 4.24 8.14 11.49
CA ALA A 297 4.55 9.57 11.42
C ALA A 297 4.98 10.15 12.77
N GLY A 298 5.60 11.34 12.75
CA GLY A 298 6.03 12.05 13.96
C GLY A 298 7.34 11.51 14.54
N PRO A 299 7.50 11.43 15.87
CA PRO A 299 8.77 11.12 16.54
C PRO A 299 9.40 9.80 16.08
N ASP A 300 8.61 8.78 15.78
CA ASP A 300 9.10 7.48 15.30
C ASP A 300 9.78 7.62 13.93
N ARG A 301 9.16 8.37 13.01
CA ARG A 301 9.76 8.64 11.69
C ARG A 301 11.01 9.52 11.81
N ASP A 302 11.00 10.51 12.69
CA ASP A 302 12.16 11.38 12.92
C ASP A 302 13.31 10.56 13.49
N GLY A 303 13.04 9.65 14.42
CA GLY A 303 14.01 8.69 14.96
C GLY A 303 14.56 7.76 13.91
N ALA A 304 13.69 7.16 13.08
CA ALA A 304 14.10 6.28 11.97
C ALA A 304 14.91 7.04 10.92
N ASN A 305 14.51 8.27 10.57
CA ASN A 305 15.24 9.12 9.63
C ASN A 305 16.66 9.43 10.16
N LYS A 306 16.77 9.79 11.42
CA LYS A 306 18.07 10.03 12.07
C LYS A 306 18.92 8.76 12.05
N GLY A 307 18.39 7.62 12.47
CA GLY A 307 19.10 6.35 12.53
C GLY A 307 19.60 5.87 11.17
N TRP A 308 18.77 5.99 10.12
CA TRP A 308 19.18 5.69 8.75
C TRP A 308 20.28 6.62 8.25
N ASN A 309 20.17 7.93 8.47
CA ASN A 309 21.19 8.89 8.06
C ASN A 309 22.53 8.61 8.74
N GLU A 310 22.55 8.34 10.04
CA GLU A 310 23.77 7.98 10.78
C GLU A 310 24.38 6.66 10.28
N SER A 311 23.56 5.66 9.93
CA SER A 311 24.03 4.42 9.33
C SER A 311 24.67 4.65 7.97
N LEU A 312 24.03 5.48 7.12
CA LEU A 312 24.56 5.82 5.80
C LEU A 312 25.81 6.68 5.86
N ASP A 313 26.00 7.49 6.90
CA ASP A 313 27.25 8.20 7.15
C ASP A 313 28.38 7.22 7.48
N LYS A 314 28.15 6.22 8.35
CA LYS A 314 29.10 5.12 8.61
C LYS A 314 29.43 4.34 7.32
N LEU A 315 28.42 4.10 6.47
CA LEU A 315 28.66 3.46 5.17
C LEU A 315 29.58 4.31 4.29
N ALA A 316 29.37 5.61 4.22
CA ALA A 316 30.23 6.53 3.45
C ALA A 316 31.68 6.50 3.97
N GLU A 317 31.87 6.56 5.27
CA GLU A 317 33.18 6.45 5.92
C GLU A 317 33.87 5.10 5.58
N MET A 318 33.14 3.98 5.65
CA MET A 318 33.67 2.66 5.29
C MET A 318 34.04 2.56 3.81
N LEU A 319 33.29 3.23 2.92
CA LEU A 319 33.58 3.21 1.48
C LEU A 319 34.76 4.13 1.10
N ALA A 320 35.08 5.13 1.90
CA ALA A 320 36.23 6.01 1.70
C ALA A 320 37.55 5.40 2.18
N ALA A 321 37.47 4.46 3.13
CA ALA A 321 38.62 3.69 3.63
C ALA A 321 38.96 2.49 2.70
#